data_309e1c9e27a84cdfd6e19e6e156199a8
#
_entry.id   309e1c9e27a84cdfd6e19e6e156199a8
#
_cell.length_a   1.000
_cell.length_b   1.000
_cell.length_c   1.000
_cell.angle_alpha   90.00
_cell.angle_beta   90.00
_cell.angle_gamma   90.00
#
_symmetry.space_group_name_H-M   'P 1'
#
loop_
_entity.id
_entity.type
_entity.pdbx_description
1 polymer ?
#
loop_
_entity_poly.entity_id
_entity_poly.type
_entity_poly.pdbx_seq_one_letter_code
_entity_poly.pdbx_strand_id
1 'polypeptide(L)'
;MDVAYGEFSCERETAGAVLEKRMIQENVQTERFFPALLEEFVTPVFLEGVRRKFHFDGGQLAEIREVAEEMLPVLQKEAFWARAVYPSENLSHVETSGINEDGAQPAMLYAAYEKAAMSLGHGVDLLQESYSEKGRLLQSYIVEALAGELLMRGYDAYNRYVAAYTDRHVARYHFPGSEEAFPLGMLPEL
;
A
#
# COMPACT_ATOMS: atom_id res chain seq x y z
N MET A 1 -18.75 -3.25 -47.34
CA MET A 1 -18.34 -2.62 -46.04
C MET A 1 -18.31 -3.76 -45.03
N ASP A 2 -17.18 -4.48 -44.99
CA ASP A 2 -17.02 -5.70 -44.19
C ASP A 2 -16.55 -5.30 -42.80
N VAL A 3 -17.35 -5.69 -41.79
CA VAL A 3 -17.02 -5.53 -40.37
C VAL A 3 -16.24 -6.79 -39.97
N ALA A 4 -14.93 -6.64 -39.78
CA ALA A 4 -14.09 -7.69 -39.22
C ALA A 4 -14.41 -7.92 -37.76
N TYR A 5 -14.96 -9.08 -37.40
CA TYR A 5 -15.04 -9.58 -36.05
C TYR A 5 -13.65 -10.00 -35.58
N GLY A 6 -13.09 -9.30 -34.59
CA GLY A 6 -11.90 -9.73 -33.91
C GLY A 6 -12.18 -10.99 -33.11
N GLU A 7 -11.42 -12.04 -33.37
CA GLU A 7 -11.42 -13.27 -32.59
C GLU A 7 -10.88 -12.96 -31.18
N PHE A 8 -11.74 -13.07 -30.16
CA PHE A 8 -11.31 -13.18 -28.77
C PHE A 8 -10.69 -14.56 -28.59
N SER A 9 -9.38 -14.65 -28.54
CA SER A 9 -8.69 -15.86 -28.10
C SER A 9 -8.94 -15.99 -26.58
N CYS A 10 -9.84 -16.87 -26.21
CA CYS A 10 -10.01 -17.34 -24.84
C CYS A 10 -8.79 -18.20 -24.51
N GLU A 11 -7.74 -17.60 -23.91
CA GLU A 11 -6.64 -18.37 -23.34
C GLU A 11 -7.21 -19.25 -22.23
N ARG A 12 -7.10 -20.56 -22.40
CA ARG A 12 -7.50 -21.54 -21.38
C ARG A 12 -6.51 -21.38 -20.22
N GLU A 13 -6.97 -20.77 -19.14
CA GLU A 13 -6.24 -20.81 -17.87
C GLU A 13 -5.93 -22.28 -17.53
N THR A 14 -4.66 -22.56 -17.27
CA THR A 14 -4.26 -23.92 -16.87
C THR A 14 -4.86 -24.24 -15.50
N ALA A 15 -5.20 -25.50 -15.25
CA ALA A 15 -5.75 -25.94 -13.97
C ALA A 15 -4.87 -25.52 -12.77
N GLY A 16 -3.56 -25.37 -12.97
CA GLY A 16 -2.60 -24.85 -11.99
C GLY A 16 -2.84 -23.39 -11.66
N ALA A 17 -3.03 -22.54 -12.68
CA ALA A 17 -3.29 -21.10 -12.47
C ALA A 17 -4.64 -20.84 -11.77
N VAL A 18 -5.66 -21.67 -12.06
CA VAL A 18 -6.96 -21.60 -11.38
C VAL A 18 -6.86 -22.06 -9.92
N LEU A 19 -6.06 -23.09 -9.64
CA LEU A 19 -5.80 -23.54 -8.26
C LEU A 19 -4.99 -22.50 -7.47
N GLU A 20 -4.01 -21.88 -8.09
CA GLU A 20 -3.20 -20.84 -7.48
C GLU A 20 -4.02 -19.58 -7.17
N LYS A 21 -4.85 -19.11 -8.12
CA LYS A 21 -5.81 -18.02 -7.87
C LYS A 21 -6.80 -18.35 -6.75
N ARG A 22 -7.26 -19.60 -6.66
CA ARG A 22 -8.18 -20.05 -5.62
C ARG A 22 -7.52 -20.13 -4.25
N MET A 23 -6.26 -20.60 -4.17
CA MET A 23 -5.47 -20.60 -2.93
C MET A 23 -5.15 -19.19 -2.45
N ILE A 24 -4.89 -18.25 -3.37
CA ILE A 24 -4.67 -16.84 -3.07
C ILE A 24 -5.94 -16.22 -2.47
N GLN A 25 -7.10 -16.48 -3.06
CA GLN A 25 -8.38 -15.96 -2.54
C GLN A 25 -8.75 -16.51 -1.14
N GLU A 26 -8.32 -17.73 -0.79
CA GLU A 26 -8.60 -18.33 0.51
C GLU A 26 -7.71 -17.80 1.64
N ASN A 27 -6.59 -17.15 1.32
CA ASN A 27 -5.59 -16.66 2.30
C ASN A 27 -5.54 -15.14 2.46
N VAL A 28 -6.34 -14.38 1.72
CA VAL A 28 -6.36 -12.92 1.84
C VAL A 28 -7.12 -12.51 3.09
N GLN A 29 -6.43 -11.84 4.01
CA GLN A 29 -7.02 -11.18 5.18
C GLN A 29 -7.17 -9.70 4.86
N THR A 30 -8.37 -9.18 4.99
CA THR A 30 -8.66 -7.75 4.82
C THR A 30 -9.16 -7.18 6.14
N GLU A 31 -8.56 -6.09 6.58
CA GLU A 31 -8.84 -5.42 7.83
C GLU A 31 -9.08 -3.92 7.58
N ARG A 32 -9.81 -3.29 8.47
CA ARG A 32 -9.91 -1.82 8.47
C ARG A 32 -8.55 -1.21 8.73
N PHE A 33 -8.29 -0.07 8.12
CA PHE A 33 -7.07 0.67 8.39
C PHE A 33 -6.95 0.97 9.89
N PHE A 34 -5.73 0.96 10.41
CA PHE A 34 -5.41 1.03 11.84
C PHE A 34 -6.21 2.12 12.59
N PRO A 35 -7.20 1.75 13.43
CA PRO A 35 -8.08 2.73 14.08
C PRO A 35 -7.33 3.79 14.89
N ALA A 36 -6.29 3.38 15.62
CA ALA A 36 -5.47 4.30 16.42
C ALA A 36 -4.79 5.39 15.56
N LEU A 37 -4.40 5.08 14.31
CA LEU A 37 -3.84 6.09 13.41
C LEU A 37 -4.90 7.07 12.93
N LEU A 38 -6.14 6.61 12.72
CA LEU A 38 -7.25 7.49 12.34
C LEU A 38 -7.68 8.40 13.50
N GLU A 39 -7.57 7.93 14.75
CA GLU A 39 -7.77 8.77 15.94
C GLU A 39 -6.69 9.84 16.08
N GLU A 40 -5.44 9.50 15.74
CA GLU A 40 -4.32 10.45 15.76
C GLU A 40 -4.37 11.45 14.62
N PHE A 41 -5.00 11.13 13.50
CA PHE A 41 -4.93 11.84 12.22
C PHE A 41 -5.27 13.33 12.29
N VAL A 42 -6.25 13.71 13.12
CA VAL A 42 -6.67 15.12 13.32
C VAL A 42 -6.07 15.77 14.56
N THR A 43 -5.14 15.09 15.24
CA THR A 43 -4.53 15.66 16.45
C THR A 43 -3.55 16.78 16.10
N PRO A 44 -3.39 17.79 16.98
CA PRO A 44 -2.42 18.86 16.77
C PRO A 44 -0.99 18.36 16.52
N VAL A 45 -0.61 17.24 17.16
CA VAL A 45 0.73 16.65 17.05
C VAL A 45 0.94 16.09 15.64
N PHE A 46 -0.05 15.36 15.09
CA PHE A 46 0.01 14.84 13.74
C PHE A 46 0.06 15.96 12.70
N LEU A 47 -0.86 16.93 12.79
CA LEU A 47 -0.97 18.03 11.84
C LEU A 47 0.28 18.92 11.83
N GLU A 48 0.85 19.20 12.99
CA GLU A 48 2.12 19.96 13.09
C GLU A 48 3.29 19.14 12.52
N GLY A 49 3.28 17.82 12.68
CA GLY A 49 4.25 16.92 12.04
C GLY A 49 4.20 17.02 10.51
N VAL A 50 2.99 16.95 9.93
CA VAL A 50 2.76 17.14 8.48
C VAL A 50 3.23 18.52 8.03
N ARG A 51 2.80 19.57 8.75
CA ARG A 51 3.21 20.93 8.43
C ARG A 51 4.71 21.08 8.30
N ARG A 52 5.48 20.57 9.25
CA ARG A 52 6.95 20.66 9.24
C ARG A 52 7.57 19.80 8.15
N LYS A 53 7.11 18.56 7.99
CA LYS A 53 7.68 17.60 7.03
C LYS A 53 7.51 18.05 5.58
N PHE A 54 6.36 18.65 5.26
CA PHE A 54 6.05 19.12 3.91
C PHE A 54 6.26 20.63 3.72
N HIS A 55 6.93 21.29 4.69
CA HIS A 55 7.34 22.68 4.62
C HIS A 55 6.19 23.70 4.46
N PHE A 56 5.02 23.40 5.01
CA PHE A 56 3.92 24.36 5.05
C PHE A 56 4.21 25.50 6.02
N ASP A 57 3.77 26.71 5.67
CA ASP A 57 3.89 27.89 6.53
C ASP A 57 3.08 27.75 7.83
N GLY A 58 3.48 28.46 8.87
CA GLY A 58 2.78 28.43 10.16
C GLY A 58 1.31 28.86 10.08
N GLY A 59 0.98 29.78 9.18
CA GLY A 59 -0.39 30.22 8.93
C GLY A 59 -1.30 29.18 8.29
N GLN A 60 -0.73 28.15 7.66
CA GLN A 60 -1.49 27.10 6.92
C GLN A 60 -1.98 25.96 7.81
N LEU A 61 -1.65 25.95 9.11
CA LEU A 61 -2.07 24.89 10.03
C LEU A 61 -3.60 24.76 10.14
N ALA A 62 -4.32 25.88 10.04
CA ALA A 62 -5.79 25.89 10.05
C ALA A 62 -6.35 25.20 8.79
N GLU A 63 -5.77 25.46 7.62
CA GLU A 63 -6.16 24.82 6.36
C GLU A 63 -5.84 23.32 6.36
N ILE A 64 -4.66 22.93 6.89
CA ILE A 64 -4.30 21.51 7.04
C ILE A 64 -5.32 20.80 7.92
N ARG A 65 -5.76 21.43 8.99
CA ARG A 65 -6.80 20.87 9.87
C ARG A 65 -8.14 20.71 9.16
N GLU A 66 -8.60 21.75 8.46
CA GLU A 66 -9.86 21.73 7.70
C GLU A 66 -9.86 20.55 6.70
N VAL A 67 -8.81 20.41 5.91
CA VAL A 67 -8.67 19.30 4.97
C VAL A 67 -8.62 17.93 5.67
N ALA A 68 -7.91 17.81 6.79
CA ALA A 68 -7.86 16.57 7.54
C ALA A 68 -9.24 16.18 8.11
N GLU A 69 -10.02 17.15 8.60
CA GLU A 69 -11.39 16.94 9.08
C GLU A 69 -12.34 16.51 7.96
N GLU A 70 -12.16 17.01 6.73
CA GLU A 70 -12.91 16.55 5.55
C GLU A 70 -12.47 15.14 5.10
N MET A 71 -11.20 14.79 5.20
CA MET A 71 -10.69 13.47 4.85
C MET A 71 -11.11 12.36 5.84
N LEU A 72 -11.18 12.68 7.13
CA LEU A 72 -11.39 11.67 8.18
C LEU A 72 -12.61 10.76 7.96
N PRO A 73 -13.83 11.26 7.65
CA PRO A 73 -14.98 10.40 7.40
C PRO A 73 -14.81 9.49 6.19
N VAL A 74 -14.07 9.92 5.17
CA VAL A 74 -13.74 9.11 4.00
C VAL A 74 -12.81 7.97 4.41
N LEU A 75 -11.73 8.28 5.14
CA LEU A 75 -10.78 7.31 5.65
C LEU A 75 -11.44 6.27 6.56
N GLN A 76 -12.32 6.71 7.47
CA GLN A 76 -13.05 5.80 8.38
C GLN A 76 -13.93 4.80 7.62
N LYS A 77 -14.45 5.19 6.47
CA LYS A 77 -15.35 4.38 5.64
C LYS A 77 -14.59 3.45 4.70
N GLU A 78 -13.54 3.95 4.06
CA GLU A 78 -12.94 3.34 2.87
C GLU A 78 -11.52 2.82 3.08
N ALA A 79 -10.80 3.33 4.09
CA ALA A 79 -9.42 2.92 4.28
C ALA A 79 -9.33 1.50 4.85
N PHE A 80 -8.44 0.69 4.24
CA PHE A 80 -8.21 -0.68 4.65
C PHE A 80 -6.76 -1.10 4.40
N TRP A 81 -6.38 -2.23 4.98
CA TRP A 81 -5.21 -2.97 4.56
C TRP A 81 -5.58 -4.45 4.35
N ALA A 82 -4.86 -5.09 3.46
CA ALA A 82 -5.03 -6.51 3.17
C ALA A 82 -3.67 -7.18 3.08
N ARG A 83 -3.62 -8.46 3.41
CA ARG A 83 -2.42 -9.28 3.29
C ARG A 83 -2.73 -10.70 2.85
N ALA A 84 -1.76 -11.31 2.17
CA ALA A 84 -1.71 -12.73 1.91
C ALA A 84 -0.33 -13.27 2.30
N VAL A 85 -0.30 -14.33 3.10
CA VAL A 85 0.93 -14.95 3.61
C VAL A 85 1.27 -16.18 2.79
N TYR A 86 2.51 -16.25 2.34
CA TYR A 86 3.05 -17.37 1.56
C TYR A 86 4.18 -18.04 2.34
N PRO A 87 4.07 -19.34 2.67
CA PRO A 87 5.15 -20.09 3.33
C PRO A 87 6.41 -20.16 2.45
N SER A 88 7.57 -20.29 3.09
CA SER A 88 8.87 -20.34 2.40
C SER A 88 9.03 -21.51 1.41
N GLU A 89 8.25 -22.57 1.55
CA GLU A 89 8.26 -23.72 0.63
C GLU A 89 7.94 -23.34 -0.83
N ASN A 90 7.26 -22.20 -1.01
CA ASN A 90 6.88 -21.65 -2.32
C ASN A 90 7.84 -20.56 -2.83
N LEU A 91 8.96 -20.32 -2.11
CA LEU A 91 9.93 -19.27 -2.42
C LEU A 91 10.94 -19.63 -3.52
N SER A 92 10.69 -20.67 -4.33
CA SER A 92 11.61 -21.11 -5.40
C SER A 92 11.95 -20.02 -6.45
N HIS A 93 11.31 -18.87 -6.41
CA HIS A 93 11.54 -17.74 -7.32
C HIS A 93 11.91 -16.41 -6.65
N VAL A 94 11.89 -16.32 -5.32
CA VAL A 94 12.47 -15.16 -4.61
C VAL A 94 13.93 -15.45 -4.31
N GLU A 95 14.67 -15.85 -5.33
CA GLU A 95 16.11 -16.07 -5.20
C GLU A 95 16.81 -14.71 -5.06
N THR A 96 17.35 -14.48 -3.86
CA THR A 96 18.73 -14.07 -3.67
C THR A 96 19.40 -13.36 -4.84
N SER A 97 18.84 -12.27 -5.31
CA SER A 97 19.62 -11.30 -6.06
C SER A 97 20.52 -10.53 -5.10
N GLY A 98 21.56 -11.20 -4.61
CA GLY A 98 22.48 -10.66 -3.60
C GLY A 98 23.55 -11.64 -3.18
N ILE A 99 23.95 -12.55 -4.07
CA ILE A 99 25.22 -13.26 -3.91
C ILE A 99 26.31 -12.28 -4.32
N ASN A 100 26.94 -11.66 -3.34
CA ASN A 100 28.24 -11.04 -3.57
C ASN A 100 29.20 -12.14 -3.98
N GLU A 101 30.01 -11.93 -5.01
CA GLU A 101 30.99 -12.88 -5.55
C GLU A 101 32.02 -13.38 -4.53
N ASP A 102 32.02 -12.85 -3.31
CA ASP A 102 32.93 -13.19 -2.22
C ASP A 102 32.44 -14.26 -1.22
N GLY A 103 31.32 -14.92 -1.47
CA GLY A 103 30.96 -16.20 -0.83
C GLY A 103 30.73 -16.22 0.69
N ALA A 104 30.56 -15.09 1.37
CA ALA A 104 30.66 -15.02 2.83
C ALA A 104 29.45 -14.44 3.56
N GLN A 105 28.27 -14.32 2.94
CA GLN A 105 27.06 -14.01 3.72
C GLN A 105 26.15 -15.24 3.80
N PRO A 106 25.70 -15.62 5.01
CA PRO A 106 24.72 -16.69 5.16
C PRO A 106 23.47 -16.26 4.39
N ALA A 107 22.96 -17.14 3.53
CA ALA A 107 21.68 -16.95 2.87
C ALA A 107 20.65 -16.62 3.95
N MET A 108 20.05 -15.43 3.92
CA MET A 108 18.97 -15.09 4.83
C MET A 108 17.79 -16.00 4.48
N LEU A 109 17.51 -16.97 5.33
CA LEU A 109 16.36 -17.83 5.23
C LEU A 109 15.14 -17.04 5.72
N TYR A 110 14.34 -16.55 4.79
CA TYR A 110 13.04 -15.97 5.11
C TYR A 110 12.06 -17.09 5.46
N ALA A 111 11.35 -16.96 6.58
CA ALA A 111 10.35 -17.93 7.00
C ALA A 111 9.08 -17.89 6.12
N ALA A 112 8.79 -16.75 5.55
CA ALA A 112 7.66 -16.52 4.65
C ALA A 112 7.86 -15.18 3.91
N TYR A 113 7.11 -14.97 2.84
CA TYR A 113 6.86 -13.63 2.32
C TYR A 113 5.37 -13.31 2.40
N GLU A 114 5.05 -12.02 2.46
CA GLU A 114 3.68 -11.54 2.49
C GLU A 114 3.48 -10.54 1.36
N LYS A 115 2.38 -10.67 0.63
CA LYS A 115 1.87 -9.59 -0.20
C LYS A 115 0.96 -8.75 0.69
N ALA A 116 1.25 -7.47 0.81
CA ALA A 116 0.43 -6.54 1.58
C ALA A 116 0.04 -5.35 0.72
N ALA A 117 -1.20 -4.91 0.85
CA ALA A 117 -1.72 -3.71 0.22
C ALA A 117 -2.36 -2.81 1.27
N MET A 118 -2.16 -1.50 1.14
CA MET A 118 -2.85 -0.50 1.95
C MET A 118 -3.51 0.49 1.00
N SER A 119 -4.76 0.83 1.30
CA SER A 119 -5.51 1.83 0.55
C SER A 119 -6.19 2.79 1.51
N LEU A 120 -6.18 4.06 1.16
CA LEU A 120 -6.93 5.09 1.87
C LEU A 120 -8.35 5.28 1.31
N GLY A 121 -8.67 4.56 0.23
CA GLY A 121 -9.96 4.61 -0.44
C GLY A 121 -10.02 5.62 -1.58
N HIS A 122 -10.85 5.33 -2.56
CA HIS A 122 -11.04 6.19 -3.74
C HIS A 122 -11.61 7.57 -3.39
N GLY A 123 -12.36 7.68 -2.30
CA GLY A 123 -12.90 8.97 -1.86
C GLY A 123 -11.82 10.01 -1.53
N VAL A 124 -10.61 9.60 -1.16
CA VAL A 124 -9.46 10.51 -0.97
C VAL A 124 -9.02 11.11 -2.30
N ASP A 125 -8.94 10.29 -3.35
CA ASP A 125 -8.59 10.74 -4.71
C ASP A 125 -9.64 11.72 -5.24
N LEU A 126 -10.93 11.40 -5.05
CA LEU A 126 -12.03 12.27 -5.45
C LEU A 126 -12.02 13.62 -4.70
N LEU A 127 -11.64 13.62 -3.42
CA LEU A 127 -11.50 14.87 -2.65
C LEU A 127 -10.37 15.72 -3.22
N GLN A 128 -9.21 15.13 -3.51
CA GLN A 128 -8.06 15.80 -4.10
C GLN A 128 -8.42 16.39 -5.48
N GLU A 129 -9.07 15.60 -6.34
CA GLU A 129 -9.53 16.03 -7.66
C GLU A 129 -10.52 17.19 -7.56
N SER A 130 -11.52 17.11 -6.65
CA SER A 130 -12.47 18.20 -6.41
C SER A 130 -11.81 19.52 -6.00
N TYR A 131 -10.75 19.47 -5.19
CA TYR A 131 -9.98 20.67 -4.88
C TYR A 131 -9.24 21.21 -6.09
N SER A 132 -8.62 20.35 -6.89
CA SER A 132 -7.90 20.72 -8.10
C SER A 132 -8.82 21.37 -9.13
N GLU A 133 -9.99 20.79 -9.38
CA GLU A 133 -10.99 21.33 -10.32
C GLU A 133 -11.53 22.70 -9.90
N LYS A 134 -11.62 22.97 -8.59
CA LYS A 134 -12.02 24.27 -8.03
C LYS A 134 -10.88 25.29 -7.98
N GLY A 135 -9.68 24.93 -8.48
CA GLY A 135 -8.50 25.78 -8.41
C GLY A 135 -7.89 25.92 -7.01
N ARG A 136 -8.33 25.11 -6.04
CA ARG A 136 -7.82 25.07 -4.65
C ARG A 136 -6.56 24.20 -4.57
N LEU A 137 -5.49 24.57 -5.28
CA LEU A 137 -4.29 23.74 -5.44
C LEU A 137 -3.56 23.48 -4.12
N LEU A 138 -3.58 24.44 -3.19
CA LEU A 138 -2.98 24.25 -1.86
C LEU A 138 -3.69 23.11 -1.11
N GLN A 139 -5.01 23.09 -1.09
CA GLN A 139 -5.80 22.06 -0.41
C GLN A 139 -5.60 20.69 -1.08
N SER A 140 -5.54 20.65 -2.42
CA SER A 140 -5.19 19.42 -3.16
C SER A 140 -3.82 18.88 -2.75
N TYR A 141 -2.81 19.74 -2.61
CA TYR A 141 -1.49 19.35 -2.13
C TYR A 141 -1.50 18.92 -0.65
N ILE A 142 -2.32 19.57 0.19
CA ILE A 142 -2.50 19.16 1.59
C ILE A 142 -3.09 17.74 1.67
N VAL A 143 -4.07 17.38 0.82
CA VAL A 143 -4.61 16.00 0.75
C VAL A 143 -3.50 15.01 0.48
N GLU A 144 -2.65 15.27 -0.53
CA GLU A 144 -1.52 14.40 -0.88
C GLU A 144 -0.52 14.25 0.28
N ALA A 145 -0.17 15.35 0.94
CA ALA A 145 0.75 15.35 2.07
C ALA A 145 0.21 14.55 3.27
N LEU A 146 -1.08 14.74 3.60
CA LEU A 146 -1.77 14.01 4.67
C LEU A 146 -1.88 12.52 4.35
N ALA A 147 -2.25 12.18 3.12
CA ALA A 147 -2.35 10.80 2.64
C ALA A 147 -0.99 10.08 2.69
N GLY A 148 0.06 10.72 2.17
CA GLY A 148 1.41 10.19 2.19
C GLY A 148 1.94 9.94 3.60
N GLU A 149 1.74 10.88 4.53
CA GLU A 149 2.14 10.70 5.94
C GLU A 149 1.36 9.56 6.60
N LEU A 150 0.06 9.47 6.35
CA LEU A 150 -0.78 8.42 6.93
C LEU A 150 -0.37 7.03 6.43
N LEU A 151 -0.08 6.87 5.13
CA LEU A 151 0.42 5.61 4.56
C LEU A 151 1.77 5.21 5.16
N MET A 152 2.71 6.15 5.32
CA MET A 152 4.01 5.87 5.95
C MET A 152 3.84 5.38 7.39
N ARG A 153 2.95 5.98 8.17
CA ARG A 153 2.60 5.49 9.51
C ARG A 153 1.87 4.14 9.47
N GLY A 154 1.11 3.88 8.41
CA GLY A 154 0.49 2.58 8.15
C GLY A 154 1.53 1.47 8.03
N TYR A 155 2.64 1.69 7.32
CA TYR A 155 3.74 0.72 7.26
C TYR A 155 4.35 0.44 8.64
N ASP A 156 4.57 1.47 9.44
CA ASP A 156 5.07 1.29 10.81
C ASP A 156 4.06 0.55 11.71
N ALA A 157 2.78 0.82 11.54
CA ALA A 157 1.73 0.11 12.26
C ALA A 157 1.64 -1.35 11.82
N TYR A 158 1.81 -1.64 10.53
CA TYR A 158 1.86 -2.98 9.99
C TYR A 158 3.06 -3.77 10.54
N ASN A 159 4.24 -3.17 10.62
CA ASN A 159 5.42 -3.79 11.24
C ASN A 159 5.14 -4.19 12.69
N ARG A 160 4.52 -3.29 13.47
CA ARG A 160 4.14 -3.60 14.86
C ARG A 160 3.09 -4.70 14.94
N TYR A 161 2.13 -4.70 14.02
CA TYR A 161 1.13 -5.75 13.93
C TYR A 161 1.76 -7.12 13.66
N VAL A 162 2.63 -7.22 12.65
CA VAL A 162 3.35 -8.47 12.33
C VAL A 162 4.13 -8.96 13.55
N ALA A 163 4.89 -8.09 14.20
CA ALA A 163 5.69 -8.44 15.38
C ALA A 163 4.83 -8.91 16.57
N ALA A 164 3.66 -8.29 16.77
CA ALA A 164 2.79 -8.61 17.90
C ALA A 164 1.99 -9.90 17.72
N TYR A 165 1.60 -10.23 16.49
CA TYR A 165 0.63 -11.31 16.23
C TYR A 165 1.22 -12.54 15.55
N THR A 166 2.45 -12.46 15.04
CA THR A 166 3.02 -13.58 14.26
C THR A 166 4.34 -14.11 14.80
N ASP A 167 4.85 -13.57 15.89
CA ASP A 167 6.19 -13.87 16.43
C ASP A 167 7.30 -13.71 15.37
N ARG A 168 7.07 -12.84 14.39
CA ARG A 168 7.92 -12.53 13.24
C ARG A 168 8.14 -11.02 13.17
N HIS A 169 9.05 -10.59 12.35
CA HIS A 169 9.25 -9.18 12.02
C HIS A 169 9.52 -9.02 10.53
N VAL A 170 9.14 -7.87 9.99
CA VAL A 170 9.40 -7.53 8.59
C VAL A 170 10.90 -7.26 8.45
N ALA A 171 11.59 -8.08 7.66
CA ALA A 171 13.01 -7.94 7.40
C ALA A 171 13.27 -6.93 6.27
N ARG A 172 12.43 -6.93 5.23
CA ARG A 172 12.57 -6.06 4.05
C ARG A 172 11.23 -5.86 3.36
N TYR A 173 11.07 -4.68 2.78
CA TYR A 173 9.99 -4.36 1.83
C TYR A 173 10.50 -4.40 0.39
N HIS A 174 9.66 -4.92 -0.49
CA HIS A 174 9.84 -4.85 -1.93
C HIS A 174 8.62 -4.16 -2.54
N PHE A 175 8.85 -3.07 -3.26
CA PHE A 175 7.78 -2.32 -3.91
C PHE A 175 7.82 -2.58 -5.41
N PRO A 176 6.69 -2.96 -6.04
CA PRO A 176 6.63 -3.11 -7.49
C PRO A 176 7.13 -1.85 -8.20
N GLY A 177 8.04 -2.03 -9.17
CA GLY A 177 8.66 -0.94 -9.91
C GLY A 177 9.88 -0.29 -9.25
N SER A 178 10.20 -0.61 -8.00
CA SER A 178 11.40 -0.10 -7.31
C SER A 178 12.64 -0.96 -7.55
N GLU A 179 12.45 -2.21 -7.94
CA GLU A 179 13.52 -3.19 -8.18
C GLU A 179 13.25 -3.96 -9.48
N GLU A 180 14.33 -4.36 -10.16
CA GLU A 180 14.22 -5.12 -11.42
C GLU A 180 13.48 -6.45 -11.24
N ALA A 181 13.67 -7.10 -10.08
CA ALA A 181 12.99 -8.35 -9.74
C ALA A 181 11.47 -8.19 -9.50
N PHE A 182 10.99 -6.97 -9.27
CA PHE A 182 9.58 -6.65 -9.00
C PHE A 182 9.09 -5.54 -9.93
N PRO A 183 8.93 -5.79 -11.24
CA PRO A 183 8.48 -4.79 -12.19
C PRO A 183 7.02 -4.37 -11.93
N LEU A 184 6.65 -3.14 -12.32
CA LEU A 184 5.28 -2.61 -12.19
C LEU A 184 4.21 -3.51 -12.82
N GLY A 185 4.57 -4.28 -13.86
CA GLY A 185 3.66 -5.23 -14.50
C GLY A 185 3.13 -6.35 -13.59
N MET A 186 3.75 -6.55 -12.41
CA MET A 186 3.25 -7.50 -11.41
C MET A 186 2.08 -6.96 -10.57
N LEU A 187 1.77 -5.66 -10.63
CA LEU A 187 0.67 -5.07 -9.85
C LEU A 187 -0.70 -5.73 -10.06
N PRO A 188 -1.10 -6.14 -11.28
CA PRO A 188 -2.37 -6.83 -11.48
C PRO A 188 -2.46 -8.21 -10.82
N GLU A 189 -1.32 -8.78 -10.42
CA GLU A 189 -1.22 -10.08 -9.76
C GLU A 189 -1.18 -9.97 -8.21
N LEU A 190 -1.13 -8.73 -7.71
CA LEU A 190 -1.19 -8.45 -6.28
C LEU A 190 -2.62 -8.33 -5.78
#